data_befea186b4f47d02425c47184d23ce9a
#
_entry.id   befea186b4f47d02425c47184d23ce9a
#
_cell.length_a   1.000
_cell.length_b   1.000
_cell.length_c   1.000
_cell.angle_alpha   90.00
_cell.angle_beta   90.00
_cell.angle_gamma   90.00
#
_symmetry.space_group_name_H-M   'P 1'
#
loop_
_entity.id
_entity.type
_entity.pdbx_description
1 polymer ?
#
loop_
_entity_poly.entity_id
_entity_poly.type
_entity_poly.pdbx_seq_one_letter_code
_entity_poly.pdbx_strand_id
1 'polypeptide(L)'
;RIFNPIESEAKNLQYLNERLNFFPKIINFNKNCLIVEFYKNDGNKPTNTNLDFLESIIKIHTISNNLFGFGFNTQIGALEQSNKYENNWANFYSNKRLSPIFELANNKENMGNFINEKINYILKNIKNFIPNNPSPQLLHGDLWEGNIIFNNKKFVGFIDPGSFFGHNEMEVAYLRWFDPPFV
;
A
#
# COMPACT_ATOMS: atom_id res chain seq x y z
N ARG A 1 -20.05 11.39 -2.44
CA ARG A 1 -19.98 10.87 -1.08
C ARG A 1 -18.66 11.33 -0.48
N ILE A 2 -18.68 11.88 0.74
CA ILE A 2 -17.45 12.25 1.45
C ILE A 2 -16.70 10.94 1.78
N PHE A 3 -15.39 10.91 1.54
CA PHE A 3 -14.53 9.79 1.89
C PHE A 3 -14.53 9.57 3.41
N ASN A 4 -14.72 8.32 3.83
CA ASN A 4 -14.64 7.92 5.24
C ASN A 4 -13.51 6.90 5.40
N PRO A 5 -12.41 7.25 6.09
CA PRO A 5 -11.26 6.37 6.27
C PRO A 5 -11.62 5.06 6.98
N ILE A 6 -12.47 5.10 8.00
CA ILE A 6 -12.88 3.91 8.76
C ILE A 6 -13.69 2.94 7.89
N GLU A 7 -14.65 3.45 7.11
CA GLU A 7 -15.39 2.61 6.16
C GLU A 7 -14.47 2.04 5.06
N SER A 8 -13.49 2.81 4.62
CA SER A 8 -12.52 2.38 3.61
C SER A 8 -11.65 1.24 4.15
N GLU A 9 -11.10 1.39 5.34
CA GLU A 9 -10.28 0.36 5.99
C GLU A 9 -11.08 -0.91 6.28
N ALA A 10 -12.32 -0.78 6.80
CA ALA A 10 -13.19 -1.93 7.03
C ALA A 10 -13.46 -2.71 5.73
N LYS A 11 -13.78 -2.02 4.62
CA LYS A 11 -13.98 -2.67 3.31
C LYS A 11 -12.71 -3.34 2.80
N ASN A 12 -11.56 -2.70 3.02
CA ASN A 12 -10.28 -3.26 2.61
C ASN A 12 -9.96 -4.54 3.37
N LEU A 13 -10.09 -4.54 4.69
CA LEU A 13 -9.93 -5.72 5.52
C LEU A 13 -10.95 -6.83 5.17
N GLN A 14 -12.21 -6.50 4.88
CA GLN A 14 -13.20 -7.48 4.40
C GLN A 14 -12.72 -8.16 3.12
N TYR A 15 -12.29 -7.37 2.11
CA TYR A 15 -11.78 -7.90 0.85
C TYR A 15 -10.58 -8.83 1.05
N LEU A 16 -9.63 -8.44 1.92
CA LEU A 16 -8.42 -9.21 2.21
C LEU A 16 -8.75 -10.49 2.99
N ASN A 17 -9.59 -10.43 4.00
CA ASN A 17 -9.96 -11.56 4.84
C ASN A 17 -10.76 -12.66 4.12
N GLU A 18 -11.42 -12.33 3.00
CA GLU A 18 -12.04 -13.33 2.11
C GLU A 18 -11.03 -14.18 1.35
N ARG A 19 -9.76 -13.74 1.25
CA ARG A 19 -8.73 -14.31 0.37
C ARG A 19 -7.47 -14.75 1.10
N LEU A 20 -7.20 -14.15 2.25
CA LEU A 20 -5.95 -14.24 3.00
C LEU A 20 -6.26 -14.36 4.50
N ASN A 21 -5.38 -15.00 5.26
CA ASN A 21 -5.60 -15.30 6.68
C ASN A 21 -4.59 -14.64 7.64
N PHE A 22 -3.85 -13.65 7.16
CA PHE A 22 -2.84 -12.93 7.93
C PHE A 22 -3.11 -11.42 8.02
N PHE A 23 -4.38 -11.04 7.93
CA PHE A 23 -4.89 -9.72 8.27
C PHE A 23 -5.86 -9.81 9.45
N PRO A 24 -5.96 -8.80 10.33
CA PRO A 24 -6.83 -8.86 11.49
C PRO A 24 -8.30 -8.96 11.07
N LYS A 25 -9.04 -9.85 11.72
CA LYS A 25 -10.47 -9.99 11.48
C LYS A 25 -11.22 -8.81 12.04
N ILE A 26 -12.27 -8.39 11.33
CA ILE A 26 -13.16 -7.36 11.82
C ILE A 26 -14.10 -7.97 12.87
N ILE A 27 -14.11 -7.39 14.07
CA ILE A 27 -15.02 -7.75 15.15
C ILE A 27 -16.32 -6.95 15.01
N ASN A 28 -16.19 -5.63 14.81
CA ASN A 28 -17.31 -4.73 14.60
C ASN A 28 -16.83 -3.43 13.93
N PHE A 29 -17.71 -2.76 13.18
CA PHE A 29 -17.41 -1.41 12.68
C PHE A 29 -18.68 -0.60 12.43
N ASN A 30 -18.52 0.71 12.48
CA ASN A 30 -19.48 1.71 12.03
C ASN A 30 -18.72 2.91 11.44
N LYS A 31 -19.42 3.97 11.05
CA LYS A 31 -18.80 5.15 10.41
C LYS A 31 -17.73 5.89 11.27
N ASN A 32 -17.68 5.64 12.58
CA ASN A 32 -16.82 6.36 13.53
C ASN A 32 -15.82 5.44 14.24
N CYS A 33 -15.95 4.12 14.12
CA CYS A 33 -15.15 3.16 14.85
C CYS A 33 -15.01 1.85 14.08
N LEU A 34 -13.79 1.32 14.04
CA LEU A 34 -13.46 -0.02 13.56
C LEU A 34 -12.78 -0.78 14.70
N ILE A 35 -13.31 -1.94 15.04
CA ILE A 35 -12.77 -2.86 16.06
C ILE A 35 -12.30 -4.12 15.32
N VAL A 36 -11.02 -4.41 15.44
CA VAL A 36 -10.39 -5.56 14.80
C VAL A 36 -9.74 -6.49 15.82
N GLU A 37 -9.44 -7.69 15.39
CA GLU A 37 -8.66 -8.65 16.15
C GLU A 37 -7.32 -8.04 16.58
N PHE A 38 -6.95 -8.25 17.84
CA PHE A 38 -5.67 -7.80 18.37
C PHE A 38 -4.57 -8.80 18.03
N TYR A 39 -3.57 -8.35 17.29
CA TYR A 39 -2.35 -9.12 17.07
C TYR A 39 -1.35 -8.88 18.19
N LYS A 40 -1.05 -9.94 18.97
CA LYS A 40 -0.02 -9.87 20.00
C LYS A 40 1.32 -9.51 19.38
N ASN A 41 1.97 -8.50 19.94
CA ASN A 41 3.26 -7.98 19.50
C ASN A 41 4.12 -7.69 20.74
N ASP A 42 5.31 -8.23 20.76
CA ASP A 42 6.28 -8.03 21.85
C ASP A 42 7.45 -7.12 21.44
N GLY A 43 7.39 -6.53 20.22
CA GLY A 43 8.45 -5.68 19.67
C GLY A 43 9.67 -6.44 19.14
N ASN A 44 9.76 -7.77 19.33
CA ASN A 44 10.90 -8.57 18.89
C ASN A 44 10.76 -8.95 17.42
N LYS A 45 11.51 -8.27 16.55
CA LYS A 45 11.58 -8.56 15.12
C LYS A 45 12.69 -9.57 14.81
N PRO A 46 12.57 -10.38 13.74
CA PRO A 46 13.67 -11.22 13.25
C PRO A 46 14.87 -10.36 12.83
N THR A 47 16.06 -10.90 13.03
CA THR A 47 17.33 -10.27 12.59
C THR A 47 17.87 -10.86 11.28
N ASN A 48 17.16 -11.84 10.73
CA ASN A 48 17.47 -12.51 9.48
C ASN A 48 16.19 -12.67 8.68
N THR A 49 16.31 -13.00 7.41
CA THR A 49 15.20 -13.29 6.49
C THR A 49 14.15 -14.19 7.14
N ASN A 50 12.89 -13.75 7.11
CA ASN A 50 11.75 -14.49 7.65
C ASN A 50 10.91 -15.08 6.52
N LEU A 51 10.94 -16.40 6.37
CA LEU A 51 10.27 -17.08 5.27
C LEU A 51 8.73 -16.96 5.33
N ASP A 52 8.13 -17.05 6.52
CA ASP A 52 6.67 -16.93 6.69
C ASP A 52 6.16 -15.56 6.21
N PHE A 53 6.93 -14.50 6.52
CA PHE A 53 6.66 -13.14 6.04
C PHE A 53 6.78 -13.06 4.51
N LEU A 54 7.88 -13.56 3.93
CA LEU A 54 8.07 -13.52 2.48
C LEU A 54 7.00 -14.32 1.72
N GLU A 55 6.65 -15.51 2.20
CA GLU A 55 5.57 -16.31 1.62
C GLU A 55 4.22 -15.57 1.67
N SER A 56 3.98 -14.82 2.75
CA SER A 56 2.76 -14.04 2.89
C SER A 56 2.68 -12.88 1.89
N ILE A 57 3.80 -12.18 1.62
CA ILE A 57 3.88 -11.18 0.54
C ILE A 57 3.64 -11.84 -0.82
N ILE A 58 4.28 -12.97 -1.09
CA ILE A 58 4.09 -13.70 -2.35
C ILE A 58 2.62 -14.08 -2.53
N LYS A 59 1.93 -14.55 -1.49
CA LYS A 59 0.49 -14.86 -1.54
C LYS A 59 -0.35 -13.64 -1.88
N ILE A 60 -0.05 -12.46 -1.34
CA ILE A 60 -0.73 -11.21 -1.73
C ILE A 60 -0.50 -10.96 -3.23
N HIS A 61 0.75 -10.97 -3.68
CA HIS A 61 1.13 -10.66 -5.05
C HIS A 61 0.69 -11.70 -6.10
N THR A 62 0.28 -12.91 -5.70
CA THR A 62 -0.34 -13.89 -6.62
C THR A 62 -1.78 -13.57 -7.00
N ILE A 63 -2.45 -12.72 -6.22
CA ILE A 63 -3.80 -12.24 -6.53
C ILE A 63 -3.70 -11.16 -7.61
N SER A 64 -4.24 -11.42 -8.80
CA SER A 64 -4.11 -10.54 -9.96
C SER A 64 -5.46 -9.96 -10.41
N ASN A 65 -5.40 -8.93 -11.23
CA ASN A 65 -6.54 -8.30 -11.91
C ASN A 65 -6.15 -7.93 -13.34
N ASN A 66 -7.14 -7.52 -14.14
CA ASN A 66 -6.90 -7.03 -15.52
C ASN A 66 -6.54 -5.54 -15.57
N LEU A 67 -6.82 -4.79 -14.52
CA LEU A 67 -6.64 -3.34 -14.44
C LEU A 67 -5.90 -2.95 -13.15
N PHE A 68 -5.14 -1.86 -13.21
CA PHE A 68 -4.58 -1.19 -12.05
C PHE A 68 -5.64 -0.37 -11.33
N GLY A 69 -5.57 -0.30 -10.00
CA GLY A 69 -6.55 0.37 -9.17
C GLY A 69 -7.33 -0.57 -8.27
N PHE A 70 -8.49 -0.14 -7.79
CA PHE A 70 -9.31 -0.96 -6.88
C PHE A 70 -10.78 -0.57 -6.97
N GLY A 71 -11.68 -1.43 -6.50
CA GLY A 71 -13.14 -1.19 -6.53
C GLY A 71 -13.61 0.01 -5.70
N PHE A 72 -12.76 0.53 -4.83
CA PHE A 72 -13.01 1.71 -4.00
C PHE A 72 -11.69 2.42 -3.66
N ASN A 73 -11.79 3.69 -3.22
CA ASN A 73 -10.62 4.42 -2.75
C ASN A 73 -10.15 3.87 -1.40
N THR A 74 -8.85 3.78 -1.23
CA THR A 74 -8.17 3.39 0.01
C THR A 74 -7.44 4.60 0.60
N GLN A 75 -6.56 4.38 1.57
CA GLN A 75 -5.81 5.45 2.22
C GLN A 75 -4.39 5.02 2.56
N ILE A 76 -3.51 6.00 2.69
CA ILE A 76 -2.23 5.89 3.39
C ILE A 76 -2.22 6.95 4.48
N GLY A 77 -2.21 6.51 5.75
CA GLY A 77 -2.42 7.42 6.87
C GLY A 77 -3.72 8.21 6.71
N ALA A 78 -3.65 9.54 6.72
CA ALA A 78 -4.82 10.42 6.53
C ALA A 78 -5.12 10.79 5.06
N LEU A 79 -4.33 10.27 4.09
CA LEU A 79 -4.46 10.64 2.68
C LEU A 79 -5.32 9.64 1.92
N GLU A 80 -6.43 10.12 1.37
CA GLU A 80 -7.23 9.34 0.42
C GLU A 80 -6.44 9.04 -0.84
N GLN A 81 -6.44 7.76 -1.24
CA GLN A 81 -5.86 7.29 -2.49
C GLN A 81 -6.96 6.99 -3.50
N SER A 82 -6.98 7.72 -4.60
CA SER A 82 -7.85 7.41 -5.73
C SER A 82 -7.41 6.10 -6.40
N ASN A 83 -8.35 5.17 -6.51
CA ASN A 83 -8.14 3.86 -7.10
C ASN A 83 -8.97 3.64 -8.37
N LYS A 84 -9.40 4.72 -9.03
CA LYS A 84 -10.08 4.60 -10.31
C LYS A 84 -9.25 3.76 -11.29
N TYR A 85 -9.87 2.74 -11.85
CA TYR A 85 -9.21 1.78 -12.72
C TYR A 85 -8.54 2.41 -13.93
N GLU A 86 -7.34 1.91 -14.25
CA GLU A 86 -6.52 2.28 -15.41
C GLU A 86 -5.93 1.02 -16.04
N ASN A 87 -5.72 1.04 -17.34
CA ASN A 87 -5.11 -0.07 -18.08
C ASN A 87 -3.59 0.05 -18.27
N ASN A 88 -2.99 1.14 -17.80
CA ASN A 88 -1.56 1.43 -17.94
C ASN A 88 -0.97 1.81 -16.58
N TRP A 89 0.05 1.07 -16.15
CA TRP A 89 0.68 1.28 -14.84
C TRP A 89 1.33 2.65 -14.70
N ALA A 90 2.11 3.05 -15.70
CA ALA A 90 2.80 4.34 -15.63
C ALA A 90 1.82 5.51 -15.50
N ASN A 91 0.69 5.45 -16.21
CA ASN A 91 -0.37 6.45 -16.09
C ASN A 91 -1.04 6.39 -14.70
N PHE A 92 -1.38 5.18 -14.23
CA PHE A 92 -1.96 5.01 -12.90
C PHE A 92 -1.04 5.57 -11.82
N TYR A 93 0.23 5.13 -11.82
CA TYR A 93 1.20 5.54 -10.81
C TYR A 93 1.47 7.04 -10.82
N SER A 94 1.67 7.62 -12.00
CA SER A 94 1.85 9.06 -12.16
C SER A 94 0.65 9.85 -11.64
N ASN A 95 -0.57 9.52 -12.12
CA ASN A 95 -1.76 10.35 -11.90
C ASN A 95 -2.46 10.09 -10.57
N LYS A 96 -2.33 8.88 -10.00
CA LYS A 96 -3.05 8.47 -8.78
C LYS A 96 -2.15 8.32 -7.55
N ARG A 97 -0.83 8.36 -7.73
CA ARG A 97 0.14 8.22 -6.64
C ARG A 97 1.08 9.43 -6.57
N LEU A 98 1.87 9.68 -7.61
CA LEU A 98 2.89 10.72 -7.56
C LEU A 98 2.33 12.13 -7.62
N SER A 99 1.50 12.46 -8.63
CA SER A 99 0.98 13.84 -8.80
C SER A 99 0.22 14.35 -7.57
N PRO A 100 -0.73 13.59 -6.95
CA PRO A 100 -1.45 14.08 -5.78
C PRO A 100 -0.54 14.37 -4.58
N ILE A 101 0.49 13.54 -4.37
CA ILE A 101 1.45 13.73 -3.28
C ILE A 101 2.30 14.98 -3.51
N PHE A 102 2.78 15.18 -4.73
CA PHE A 102 3.57 16.36 -5.08
C PHE A 102 2.76 17.65 -5.01
N GLU A 103 1.52 17.63 -5.49
CA GLU A 103 0.60 18.78 -5.37
C GLU A 103 0.35 19.11 -3.88
N LEU A 104 0.10 18.11 -3.06
CA LEU A 104 -0.10 18.30 -1.62
C LEU A 104 1.15 18.86 -0.93
N ALA A 105 2.33 18.33 -1.26
CA ALA A 105 3.59 18.79 -0.71
C ALA A 105 3.87 20.25 -1.11
N ASN A 106 3.69 20.60 -2.38
CA ASN A 106 3.92 21.94 -2.89
C ASN A 106 2.90 22.97 -2.35
N ASN A 107 1.68 22.54 -2.04
CA ASN A 107 0.66 23.39 -1.40
C ASN A 107 0.94 23.66 0.07
N LYS A 108 1.60 22.71 0.76
CA LYS A 108 2.00 22.90 2.16
C LYS A 108 3.24 23.77 2.30
N GLU A 109 4.19 23.56 1.42
CA GLU A 109 5.47 24.27 1.44
C GLU A 109 5.98 24.41 -0.01
N ASN A 110 6.23 25.62 -0.45
CA ASN A 110 6.74 25.85 -1.80
C ASN A 110 8.12 25.20 -1.98
N MET A 111 8.18 24.11 -2.73
CA MET A 111 9.41 23.34 -2.97
C MET A 111 10.44 24.06 -3.87
N GLY A 112 10.09 25.23 -4.38
CA GLY A 112 10.94 26.02 -5.27
C GLY A 112 10.96 25.52 -6.72
N ASN A 113 11.37 26.40 -7.64
CA ASN A 113 11.31 26.14 -9.09
C ASN A 113 12.13 24.92 -9.51
N PHE A 114 13.36 24.77 -8.97
CA PHE A 114 14.25 23.67 -9.32
C PHE A 114 13.63 22.31 -9.03
N ILE A 115 13.04 22.12 -7.85
CA ILE A 115 12.38 20.86 -7.47
C ILE A 115 11.15 20.62 -8.35
N ASN A 116 10.32 21.65 -8.53
CA ASN A 116 9.11 21.55 -9.37
C ASN A 116 9.44 21.19 -10.83
N GLU A 117 10.50 21.71 -11.40
CA GLU A 117 10.98 21.33 -12.75
C GLU A 117 11.39 19.86 -12.81
N LYS A 118 12.12 19.36 -11.81
CA LYS A 118 12.50 17.93 -11.72
C LYS A 118 11.31 17.01 -11.59
N ILE A 119 10.34 17.36 -10.73
CA ILE A 119 9.10 16.61 -10.57
C ILE A 119 8.32 16.57 -11.90
N ASN A 120 8.13 17.71 -12.55
CA ASN A 120 7.46 17.78 -13.83
C ASN A 120 8.17 16.97 -14.92
N TYR A 121 9.51 16.97 -14.93
CA TYR A 121 10.29 16.13 -15.83
C TYR A 121 10.03 14.64 -15.58
N ILE A 122 10.03 14.19 -14.31
CA ILE A 122 9.76 12.79 -13.94
C ILE A 122 8.34 12.41 -14.37
N LEU A 123 7.33 13.18 -14.00
CA LEU A 123 5.93 12.90 -14.33
C LEU A 123 5.71 12.82 -15.85
N LYS A 124 6.29 13.74 -16.62
CA LYS A 124 6.19 13.75 -18.09
C LYS A 124 6.89 12.56 -18.74
N ASN A 125 7.96 12.04 -18.13
CA ASN A 125 8.80 10.98 -18.67
C ASN A 125 8.68 9.67 -17.89
N ILE A 126 7.64 9.50 -17.08
CA ILE A 126 7.49 8.36 -16.16
C ILE A 126 7.64 7.00 -16.86
N LYS A 127 7.19 6.88 -18.10
CA LYS A 127 7.27 5.67 -18.94
C LYS A 127 8.71 5.23 -19.26
N ASN A 128 9.70 6.11 -19.05
CA ASN A 128 11.11 5.81 -19.23
C ASN A 128 11.75 5.24 -17.95
N PHE A 129 11.06 5.36 -16.82
CA PHE A 129 11.56 4.96 -15.50
C PHE A 129 10.90 3.71 -14.95
N ILE A 130 9.64 3.46 -15.33
CA ILE A 130 8.88 2.30 -14.86
C ILE A 130 8.19 1.59 -16.02
N PRO A 131 7.91 0.27 -15.92
CA PRO A 131 7.22 -0.46 -16.97
C PRO A 131 5.81 0.10 -17.21
N ASN A 132 5.37 0.06 -18.46
CA ASN A 132 4.04 0.56 -18.82
C ASN A 132 2.92 -0.41 -18.42
N ASN A 133 3.11 -1.70 -18.67
CA ASN A 133 2.07 -2.73 -18.56
C ASN A 133 2.61 -3.99 -17.86
N PRO A 134 3.10 -3.92 -16.62
CA PRO A 134 3.34 -5.12 -15.82
C PRO A 134 1.99 -5.80 -15.50
N SER A 135 2.01 -7.01 -14.97
CA SER A 135 0.79 -7.64 -14.47
C SER A 135 0.24 -6.89 -13.24
N PRO A 136 -1.03 -6.47 -13.23
CA PRO A 136 -1.63 -5.88 -12.03
C PRO A 136 -1.77 -6.94 -10.94
N GLN A 137 -1.07 -6.75 -9.82
CA GLN A 137 -1.06 -7.64 -8.67
C GLN A 137 -1.60 -6.90 -7.44
N LEU A 138 -2.30 -7.63 -6.57
CA LEU A 138 -2.75 -7.06 -5.31
C LEU A 138 -1.54 -6.67 -4.47
N LEU A 139 -1.58 -5.47 -3.92
CA LEU A 139 -0.58 -4.95 -3.00
C LEU A 139 -1.19 -4.75 -1.61
N HIS A 140 -0.38 -4.85 -0.58
CA HIS A 140 -0.72 -4.31 0.74
C HIS A 140 -1.01 -2.82 0.65
N GLY A 141 -0.20 -2.11 -0.14
CA GLY A 141 -0.36 -0.71 -0.49
C GLY A 141 0.29 0.27 0.48
N ASP A 142 0.65 -0.17 1.69
CA ASP A 142 1.43 0.59 2.68
C ASP A 142 2.38 -0.36 3.45
N LEU A 143 3.19 -1.13 2.71
CA LEU A 143 4.06 -2.15 3.28
C LEU A 143 5.40 -1.58 3.75
N TRP A 144 5.46 -1.18 4.99
CA TRP A 144 6.68 -0.81 5.70
C TRP A 144 6.79 -1.57 7.02
N GLU A 145 7.93 -1.54 7.67
CA GLU A 145 8.18 -2.37 8.86
C GLU A 145 7.21 -2.15 10.02
N GLY A 146 6.58 -0.97 10.13
CA GLY A 146 5.59 -0.65 11.16
C GLY A 146 4.25 -1.38 10.96
N ASN A 147 3.92 -1.76 9.72
CA ASN A 147 2.69 -2.47 9.39
C ASN A 147 2.86 -4.01 9.35
N ILE A 148 4.03 -4.51 9.78
CA ILE A 148 4.35 -5.93 9.84
C ILE A 148 4.48 -6.35 11.30
N ILE A 149 3.61 -7.25 11.73
CA ILE A 149 3.54 -7.67 13.14
C ILE A 149 4.32 -8.95 13.36
N PHE A 150 5.22 -8.90 14.34
CA PHE A 150 5.95 -10.06 14.84
C PHE A 150 5.68 -10.26 16.33
N ASN A 151 5.71 -11.50 16.79
CA ASN A 151 5.69 -11.86 18.19
C ASN A 151 6.70 -13.00 18.43
N ASN A 152 7.66 -12.81 19.35
CA ASN A 152 8.78 -13.71 19.55
C ASN A 152 9.51 -14.06 18.22
N LYS A 153 9.78 -13.06 17.40
CA LYS A 153 10.41 -13.16 16.07
C LYS A 153 9.63 -13.99 15.03
N LYS A 154 8.41 -14.42 15.33
CA LYS A 154 7.53 -15.12 14.39
C LYS A 154 6.59 -14.11 13.73
N PHE A 155 6.41 -14.24 12.44
CA PHE A 155 5.43 -13.45 11.70
C PHE A 155 4.00 -13.75 12.19
N VAL A 156 3.23 -12.72 12.45
CA VAL A 156 1.83 -12.80 12.91
C VAL A 156 0.88 -12.35 11.81
N GLY A 157 1.19 -11.24 11.13
CA GLY A 157 0.35 -10.71 10.09
C GLY A 157 0.68 -9.26 9.73
N PHE A 158 -0.15 -8.69 8.87
CA PHE A 158 -0.09 -7.30 8.45
C PHE A 158 -1.24 -6.49 9.03
N ILE A 159 -1.03 -5.19 9.21
CA ILE A 159 -2.05 -4.22 9.64
C ILE A 159 -2.07 -3.02 8.69
N ASP A 160 -3.09 -2.17 8.80
CA ASP A 160 -3.23 -0.89 8.09
C ASP A 160 -3.04 -0.98 6.56
N PRO A 161 -3.76 -1.88 5.87
CA PRO A 161 -3.62 -2.03 4.44
C PRO A 161 -4.24 -0.84 3.68
N GLY A 162 -3.51 -0.32 2.69
CA GLY A 162 -4.00 0.64 1.69
C GLY A 162 -4.15 -0.01 0.31
N SER A 163 -4.75 -1.20 0.22
CA SER A 163 -4.65 -2.10 -0.93
C SER A 163 -5.19 -1.54 -2.24
N PHE A 164 -4.53 -1.96 -3.31
CA PHE A 164 -4.95 -1.77 -4.69
C PHE A 164 -4.18 -2.74 -5.60
N PHE A 165 -4.63 -2.91 -6.85
CA PHE A 165 -3.88 -3.63 -7.86
C PHE A 165 -2.86 -2.71 -8.50
N GLY A 166 -1.58 -3.03 -8.31
CA GLY A 166 -0.43 -2.27 -8.78
C GLY A 166 0.69 -3.18 -9.29
N HIS A 167 1.88 -2.61 -9.49
CA HIS A 167 3.08 -3.35 -9.78
C HIS A 167 3.81 -3.71 -8.49
N ASN A 168 4.04 -4.99 -8.25
CA ASN A 168 4.62 -5.50 -7.01
C ASN A 168 6.01 -4.94 -6.68
N GLU A 169 6.82 -4.62 -7.69
CA GLU A 169 8.14 -3.98 -7.46
C GLU A 169 8.04 -2.65 -6.71
N MET A 170 6.94 -1.89 -6.90
CA MET A 170 6.71 -0.67 -6.13
C MET A 170 6.67 -0.96 -4.62
N GLU A 171 5.96 -2.00 -4.21
CA GLU A 171 5.82 -2.37 -2.80
C GLU A 171 7.12 -2.94 -2.23
N VAL A 172 7.82 -3.77 -3.00
CA VAL A 172 9.13 -4.30 -2.61
C VAL A 172 10.17 -3.17 -2.49
N ALA A 173 10.16 -2.20 -3.42
CA ALA A 173 11.05 -1.03 -3.35
C ALA A 173 10.75 -0.17 -2.12
N TYR A 174 9.47 0.04 -1.79
CA TYR A 174 9.06 0.80 -0.60
C TYR A 174 9.49 0.10 0.69
N LEU A 175 9.29 -1.21 0.81
CA LEU A 175 9.75 -1.99 1.96
C LEU A 175 11.28 -1.93 2.12
N ARG A 176 12.02 -2.07 1.02
CA ARG A 176 13.50 -2.01 1.03
C ARG A 176 14.05 -0.62 1.32
N TRP A 177 13.27 0.43 1.16
CA TRP A 177 13.66 1.78 1.57
C TRP A 177 13.99 1.85 3.07
N PHE A 178 13.31 1.05 3.88
CA PHE A 178 13.52 0.97 5.34
C PHE A 178 14.60 -0.05 5.73
N ASP A 179 15.12 -0.83 4.77
CA ASP A 179 16.17 -1.85 4.94
C ASP A 179 15.96 -2.78 6.15
N PRO A 180 14.77 -3.38 6.32
CA PRO A 180 14.51 -4.20 7.48
C PRO A 180 15.29 -5.54 7.41
N PRO A 181 15.88 -6.00 8.52
CA PRO A 181 16.79 -7.15 8.52
C PRO A 181 16.13 -8.51 8.22
N PHE A 182 14.81 -8.55 8.16
CA PHE A 182 14.03 -9.77 7.94
C PHE A 182 13.55 -9.97 6.49
N VAL A 183 13.97 -9.11 5.58
CA VAL A 183 13.66 -9.15 4.13
C VAL A 183 14.74 -9.87 3.35
#